data_b1806caa357ef343bec70842a523dea1
#
_entry.id   b1806caa357ef343bec70842a523dea1
#
_cell.length_a   1.000
_cell.length_b   1.000
_cell.length_c   1.000
_cell.angle_alpha   90.00
_cell.angle_beta   90.00
_cell.angle_gamma   90.00
#
_symmetry.space_group_name_H-M   'P 1'
#
loop_
_entity.id
_entity.type
_entity.pdbx_description
1 polymer ?
#
loop_
_entity_poly.entity_id
_entity_poly.type
_entity_poly.pdbx_seq_one_letter_code
_entity_poly.pdbx_strand_id
1 'polypeptide(L)' 'MPLAQIYMLEGRTEAQKKAVIEKVTKALQEAVDAPVQSVRVCIIEMPSTNWGIGGVSAKDLGR' A
#
# COMPACT_ATOMS: atom_id res chain seq x y z
N MET A 1 -13.31 8.88 10.21
CA MET A 1 -13.05 8.20 8.96
C MET A 1 -11.55 8.15 8.66
N PRO A 2 -10.77 7.04 9.02
CA PRO A 2 -9.37 6.98 8.63
C PRO A 2 -9.20 6.57 7.17
N LEU A 3 -8.18 7.14 6.53
CA LEU A 3 -7.76 6.82 5.18
C LEU A 3 -6.27 6.52 5.18
N ALA A 4 -5.88 5.37 4.65
CA ALA A 4 -4.49 5.02 4.44
C ALA A 4 -4.20 4.96 2.94
N GLN A 5 -3.11 5.57 2.52
CA GLN A 5 -2.60 5.47 1.15
C GLN A 5 -1.27 4.75 1.21
N ILE A 6 -1.17 3.66 0.45
CA ILE A 6 0.02 2.83 0.48
C ILE A 6 0.61 2.82 -0.92
N TYR A 7 1.82 3.34 -1.03
CA TYR A 7 2.57 3.31 -2.29
C TYR A 7 3.43 2.06 -2.30
N MET A 8 3.40 1.34 -3.41
CA MET A 8 4.25 0.16 -3.56
C MET A 8 4.61 -0.06 -5.01
N LEU A 9 5.68 -0.77 -5.23
CA LEU A 9 6.10 -1.16 -6.56
C LEU A 9 5.12 -2.17 -7.15
N GLU A 10 4.94 -2.15 -8.45
CA GLU A 10 4.18 -3.15 -9.18
C GLU A 10 4.78 -4.54 -8.97
N GLY A 11 3.97 -5.55 -9.15
CA GLY A 11 4.43 -6.93 -9.12
C GLY A 11 3.76 -7.80 -8.06
N ARG A 12 2.98 -7.21 -7.17
CA ARG A 12 2.24 -8.00 -6.18
C ARG A 12 0.99 -8.60 -6.81
N THR A 13 0.61 -9.78 -6.33
CA THR A 13 -0.60 -10.44 -6.82
C THR A 13 -1.84 -9.76 -6.26
N GLU A 14 -2.97 -10.03 -6.90
CA GLU A 14 -4.26 -9.55 -6.40
C GLU A 14 -4.52 -10.05 -4.97
N ALA A 15 -4.18 -11.31 -4.70
CA ALA A 15 -4.35 -11.88 -3.36
C ALA A 15 -3.50 -11.15 -2.32
N GLN A 16 -2.28 -10.79 -2.68
CA GLN A 16 -1.41 -10.04 -1.76
C GLN A 16 -1.97 -8.65 -1.49
N LYS A 17 -2.46 -7.97 -2.51
CA LYS A 17 -3.07 -6.65 -2.34
C LYS A 17 -4.34 -6.71 -1.50
N LYS A 18 -5.16 -7.74 -1.68
CA LYS A 18 -6.32 -7.96 -0.81
C LYS A 18 -5.91 -8.13 0.64
N ALA A 19 -4.84 -8.89 0.89
CA ALA A 19 -4.33 -9.10 2.24
C ALA A 19 -3.85 -7.78 2.87
N VAL A 20 -3.19 -6.91 2.10
CA VAL A 20 -2.78 -5.60 2.59
C VAL A 20 -4.01 -4.78 3.00
N ILE A 21 -5.01 -4.73 2.15
CA ILE A 21 -6.24 -3.97 2.45
C ILE A 21 -6.90 -4.50 3.73
N GLU A 22 -7.05 -5.82 3.86
CA GLU A 22 -7.66 -6.42 5.05
C GLU A 22 -6.88 -6.13 6.32
N LYS A 23 -5.57 -6.34 6.29
CA LYS A 23 -4.74 -6.20 7.48
C LYS A 23 -4.58 -4.76 7.92
N VAL A 24 -4.41 -3.83 6.98
CA VAL A 24 -4.32 -2.42 7.31
C VAL A 24 -5.66 -1.90 7.84
N THR A 25 -6.77 -2.34 7.25
CA THR A 25 -8.09 -1.99 7.73
C THR A 25 -8.27 -2.42 9.18
N LYS A 26 -7.91 -3.67 9.47
CA LYS A 26 -8.03 -4.20 10.82
C LYS A 26 -7.16 -3.42 11.82
N ALA A 27 -5.94 -3.12 11.43
CA ALA A 27 -5.02 -2.37 12.29
C ALA A 27 -5.57 -0.97 12.62
N LEU A 28 -6.10 -0.27 11.62
CA LEU A 28 -6.69 1.05 11.81
C LEU A 28 -7.95 0.97 12.67
N GLN A 29 -8.81 -0.02 12.40
CA GLN A 29 -10.01 -0.24 13.19
C GLN A 29 -9.69 -0.42 14.67
N GLU A 30 -8.70 -1.22 14.98
CA GLU A 30 -8.29 -1.50 16.35
C GLU A 30 -7.61 -0.31 17.01
N ALA A 31 -6.75 0.37 16.25
CA ALA A 31 -5.93 1.46 16.81
C ALA A 31 -6.76 2.70 17.16
N VAL A 32 -7.73 3.04 16.32
CA VAL A 32 -8.51 4.28 16.51
C VAL A 32 -9.97 4.03 16.85
N ASP A 33 -10.35 2.78 17.07
CA ASP A 33 -11.70 2.37 17.45
C ASP A 33 -12.74 2.89 16.45
N ALA A 34 -12.46 2.73 15.16
CA ALA A 34 -13.35 3.17 14.09
C ALA A 34 -14.21 2.01 13.58
N PRO A 35 -15.47 2.30 13.16
CA PRO A 35 -16.27 1.28 12.48
C PRO A 35 -15.57 0.83 11.21
N VAL A 36 -15.59 -0.48 10.93
CA VAL A 36 -14.86 -1.03 9.79
C VAL A 36 -15.28 -0.39 8.46
N GLN A 37 -16.55 -0.04 8.32
CA GLN A 37 -17.05 0.56 7.09
C GLN A 37 -16.54 1.99 6.87
N SER A 38 -16.02 2.63 7.89
CA SER A 38 -15.47 3.99 7.76
C SER A 38 -14.01 4.00 7.35
N VAL A 39 -13.34 2.86 7.38
CA VAL A 39 -11.92 2.77 7.05
C VAL A 39 -11.75 2.67 5.53
N ARG A 40 -10.83 3.46 4.99
CA ARG A 40 -10.47 3.43 3.58
C ARG A 40 -8.99 3.10 3.46
N VAL A 41 -8.66 2.17 2.57
CA VAL A 41 -7.28 1.80 2.28
C VAL A 41 -7.12 1.82 0.76
N CYS A 42 -6.18 2.62 0.28
CA CYS A 42 -5.90 2.74 -1.15
C CYS A 42 -4.47 2.30 -1.42
N ILE A 43 -4.30 1.45 -2.43
CA ILE A 43 -2.98 1.03 -2.87
C ILE A 43 -2.68 1.74 -4.18
N ILE A 44 -1.54 2.43 -4.21
CA ILE A 44 -1.07 3.14 -5.39
C ILE A 44 0.19 2.42 -5.88
N GLU A 45 0.08 1.75 -7.01
CA GLU A 45 1.21 1.02 -7.57
C GLU A 45 2.00 1.89 -8.53
N MET A 46 3.30 1.69 -8.52
CA MET A 46 4.21 2.44 -9.39
C MET A 46 5.11 1.47 -10.14
N PRO A 47 5.38 1.77 -11.43
CA PRO A 47 6.41 1.03 -12.14
C PRO A 47 7.78 1.33 -11.54
N SER A 48 8.69 0.36 -11.63
CA SER A 48 10.03 0.50 -11.06
C SER A 48 10.83 1.65 -11.67
N THR A 49 10.44 2.10 -12.87
CA THR A 49 11.04 3.27 -13.51
C THR A 49 10.68 4.57 -12.81
N ASN A 50 9.60 4.58 -12.02
CA ASN A 50 9.11 5.79 -11.34
C ASN A 50 9.48 5.82 -9.85
N TRP A 51 10.24 4.85 -9.39
CA TRP A 51 10.58 4.72 -7.97
C TRP A 51 12.07 5.01 -7.80
N GLY A 52 12.39 6.17 -7.28
CA GLY A 52 13.79 6.59 -7.11
C GLY A 52 14.31 6.32 -5.71
N ILE A 53 15.52 5.79 -5.63
CA ILE A 53 16.23 5.55 -4.38
C ILE A 53 17.61 6.15 -4.54
N GLY A 54 17.89 7.21 -3.78
CA GLY A 54 19.19 7.87 -3.87
C GLY A 54 19.52 8.44 -5.25
N GLY A 55 18.49 8.80 -6.01
CA GLY A 55 18.65 9.34 -7.35
C GLY A 55 18.70 8.30 -8.46
N VAL A 56 18.56 7.01 -8.13
CA VAL A 56 18.59 5.92 -9.11
C VAL A 56 17.24 5.21 -9.08
N SER A 57 16.72 4.85 -10.26
CA SER A 57 15.43 4.14 -10.31
C SER A 57 15.56 2.73 -9.73
N ALA A 58 14.48 2.24 -9.14
CA ALA A 58 14.43 0.88 -8.64
C ALA A 58 14.72 -0.14 -9.75
N LYS A 59 14.29 0.16 -10.98
CA LYS A 59 14.58 -0.67 -12.14
C LYS A 59 16.08 -0.82 -12.35
N ASP A 60 16.82 0.28 -12.32
CA ASP A 60 18.28 0.26 -12.53
C ASP A 60 19.00 -0.39 -11.36
N LEU A 61 18.39 -0.42 -10.19
CA LEU A 61 18.93 -1.12 -9.03
C LEU A 61 18.57 -2.60 -8.98
N GLY A 62 17.80 -3.08 -9.96
CA GLY A 62 17.40 -4.48 -10.02
C GLY A 62 16.27 -4.85 -9.06
N ARG A 63 15.47 -3.90 -8.73
CA ARG A 63 14.36 -4.11 -7.78
C ARG A 63 12.99 -4.13 -8.43
#